data_7f022650e2b6fd47307c1153ee7abf1b
#
_entry.id   7f022650e2b6fd47307c1153ee7abf1b
#
_cell.length_a   1.000
_cell.length_b   1.000
_cell.length_c   1.000
_cell.angle_alpha   90.00
_cell.angle_beta   90.00
_cell.angle_gamma   90.00
#
_symmetry.space_group_name_H-M   'P 1'
#
loop_
_entity.id
_entity.type
_entity.pdbx_description
1 polymer ?
#
loop_
_entity_poly.entity_id
_entity_poly.type
_entity_poly.pdbx_seq_one_letter_code
_entity_poly.pdbx_strand_id
1 'polypeptide(L)'
;EGEIPADLHDEVSTLHEHLVEAVAETDEALMEIYFGDGGLGAEQLKEGLRKAVLAGELFPVLFGDAYNNVAADRLLRAAADFFPSPAQSPGLNITDADGNEHTLVASAEEPLAAFVFKTVGEQHVGELSYVRLYAGSLNHGDEINNVTRRKTERIGQIFQLNGHERQEVQSATAGDIVALVKMKDTHTGNTLSAKGSSLQLPEVTFPDPLIRVAVTAREKGGEERMVSGLQQLREEDPSFSFRFDGEIRQSVLAAQGELHLETIFKRLHDRFNVEVDTAVPRIPYRETIRGKAESQYRHKKQSGGRGQFGEVALRVEPRERGAGFEFRNEVVGGSIPTNFIPAVEKGLQESLDEGPISGSHVVDVAVVVYDGKHHAVDSDEVSFKIAAAHAFRDAFVKAKPALLEPIYHVTITVPEEFLGEVMGDLTSRRGRISGTSADGHFQVIEAEVPLAEMDRYATRLRSMSQGKGMHTQRLERYDEVPHDLQVRIAEQAASDQAQAA
;
A
#
# COMPACT_ATOMS: atom_id res chain seq x y z
N GLU A 1 -21.90 24.03 40.21
CA GLU A 1 -23.19 24.56 39.77
C GLU A 1 -23.47 25.83 40.59
N GLY A 2 -23.89 26.89 39.93
CA GLY A 2 -24.23 28.18 40.52
C GLY A 2 -25.53 28.74 39.91
N GLU A 3 -26.00 29.83 40.46
CA GLU A 3 -27.14 30.54 39.88
C GLU A 3 -26.73 31.26 38.59
N ILE A 4 -27.64 31.32 37.63
CA ILE A 4 -27.45 32.07 36.38
C ILE A 4 -27.31 33.56 36.75
N PRO A 5 -26.31 34.28 36.27
CA PRO A 5 -26.20 35.73 36.49
C PRO A 5 -27.47 36.47 36.02
N ALA A 6 -27.92 37.44 36.77
CA ALA A 6 -29.20 38.11 36.52
C ALA A 6 -29.30 38.80 35.15
N ASP A 7 -28.17 39.25 34.63
CA ASP A 7 -28.02 39.86 33.29
C ASP A 7 -28.09 38.86 32.13
N LEU A 8 -28.00 37.55 32.41
CA LEU A 8 -28.07 36.51 31.40
C LEU A 8 -29.38 35.69 31.43
N HIS A 9 -30.27 35.95 32.37
CA HIS A 9 -31.51 35.18 32.54
C HIS A 9 -32.38 35.14 31.27
N ASP A 10 -32.62 36.29 30.64
CA ASP A 10 -33.46 36.39 29.45
C ASP A 10 -32.82 35.66 28.25
N GLU A 11 -31.50 35.79 28.09
CA GLU A 11 -30.77 35.10 27.00
C GLU A 11 -30.79 33.58 27.19
N VAL A 12 -30.53 33.10 28.40
CA VAL A 12 -30.55 31.67 28.71
C VAL A 12 -31.96 31.09 28.52
N SER A 13 -33.03 31.84 28.92
CA SER A 13 -34.42 31.40 28.70
C SER A 13 -34.70 31.23 27.21
N THR A 14 -34.35 32.21 26.41
CA THR A 14 -34.56 32.17 24.95
C THR A 14 -33.80 31.02 24.32
N LEU A 15 -32.54 30.80 24.68
CA LEU A 15 -31.71 29.68 24.15
C LEU A 15 -32.25 28.31 24.58
N HIS A 16 -32.80 28.24 25.83
CA HIS A 16 -33.45 27.02 26.30
C HIS A 16 -34.74 26.70 25.53
N GLU A 17 -35.54 27.70 25.23
CA GLU A 17 -36.75 27.57 24.38
C GLU A 17 -36.36 27.05 22.99
N HIS A 18 -35.35 27.63 22.35
CA HIS A 18 -34.85 27.15 21.04
C HIS A 18 -34.34 25.69 21.09
N LEU A 19 -33.69 25.28 22.19
CA LEU A 19 -33.27 23.90 22.37
C LEU A 19 -34.48 22.96 22.47
N VAL A 20 -35.50 23.35 23.26
CA VAL A 20 -36.72 22.56 23.42
C VAL A 20 -37.47 22.43 22.10
N GLU A 21 -37.59 23.52 21.32
CA GLU A 21 -38.18 23.51 19.99
C GLU A 21 -37.43 22.57 19.05
N ALA A 22 -36.07 22.71 18.96
CA ALA A 22 -35.24 21.88 18.08
C ALA A 22 -35.36 20.38 18.41
N VAL A 23 -35.50 20.04 19.71
CA VAL A 23 -35.72 18.64 20.12
C VAL A 23 -37.12 18.17 19.79
N ALA A 24 -38.16 19.03 20.03
CA ALA A 24 -39.53 18.67 19.72
C ALA A 24 -39.77 18.42 18.22
N GLU A 25 -39.07 19.15 17.35
CA GLU A 25 -39.14 18.99 15.88
C GLU A 25 -38.66 17.63 15.38
N THR A 26 -37.85 16.90 16.16
CA THR A 26 -37.27 15.60 15.74
C THR A 26 -38.21 14.40 15.98
N ASP A 27 -39.31 14.55 16.75
CA ASP A 27 -40.22 13.45 17.09
C ASP A 27 -41.65 13.94 17.16
N GLU A 28 -42.57 13.36 16.36
CA GLU A 28 -44.00 13.77 16.32
C GLU A 28 -44.69 13.73 17.70
N ALA A 29 -44.34 12.73 18.52
CA ALA A 29 -44.92 12.63 19.87
C ALA A 29 -44.40 13.72 20.80
N LEU A 30 -43.13 14.15 20.66
CA LEU A 30 -42.61 15.28 21.43
C LEU A 30 -43.20 16.61 20.94
N MET A 31 -43.50 16.74 19.67
CA MET A 31 -44.15 17.89 19.08
C MET A 31 -45.57 18.05 19.61
N GLU A 32 -46.34 16.95 19.72
CA GLU A 32 -47.70 16.96 20.31
C GLU A 32 -47.66 17.41 21.78
N ILE A 33 -46.69 16.92 22.56
CA ILE A 33 -46.51 17.33 23.97
C ILE A 33 -46.15 18.81 24.07
N TYR A 34 -45.20 19.25 23.23
CA TYR A 34 -44.76 20.65 23.20
C TYR A 34 -45.91 21.62 22.95
N PHE A 35 -46.79 21.32 21.98
CA PHE A 35 -47.98 22.15 21.70
C PHE A 35 -49.09 22.01 22.75
N GLY A 36 -49.24 20.84 23.38
CA GLY A 36 -50.26 20.57 24.36
C GLY A 36 -49.93 21.19 25.72
N ASP A 37 -48.73 21.02 26.21
CA ASP A 37 -48.28 21.40 27.56
C ASP A 37 -47.47 22.71 27.57
N GLY A 38 -47.16 23.27 26.41
CA GLY A 38 -46.37 24.50 26.25
C GLY A 38 -44.88 24.36 26.52
N GLY A 39 -44.33 23.12 26.39
CA GLY A 39 -42.91 22.81 26.55
C GLY A 39 -42.65 21.34 26.79
N LEU A 40 -41.40 20.97 26.97
CA LEU A 40 -40.98 19.61 27.33
C LEU A 40 -40.43 19.58 28.76
N GLY A 41 -40.81 18.56 29.53
CA GLY A 41 -40.18 18.31 30.83
C GLY A 41 -38.75 17.87 30.70
N ALA A 42 -37.92 18.01 31.75
CA ALA A 42 -36.48 17.74 31.72
C ALA A 42 -36.14 16.32 31.24
N GLU A 43 -36.90 15.30 31.64
CA GLU A 43 -36.68 13.91 31.20
C GLU A 43 -37.08 13.71 29.74
N GLN A 44 -38.16 14.33 29.27
CA GLN A 44 -38.60 14.29 27.87
C GLN A 44 -37.61 14.99 26.97
N LEU A 45 -37.10 16.15 27.38
CA LEU A 45 -36.04 16.87 26.66
C LEU A 45 -34.75 16.04 26.56
N LYS A 46 -34.33 15.40 27.65
CA LYS A 46 -33.13 14.55 27.70
C LYS A 46 -33.27 13.33 26.78
N GLU A 47 -34.40 12.62 26.85
CA GLU A 47 -34.65 11.45 26.03
C GLU A 47 -34.82 11.81 24.54
N GLY A 48 -35.53 12.92 24.25
CA GLY A 48 -35.63 13.45 22.88
C GLY A 48 -34.29 13.84 22.29
N LEU A 49 -33.49 14.59 23.05
CA LEU A 49 -32.14 14.96 22.64
C LEU A 49 -31.28 13.73 22.38
N ARG A 50 -31.38 12.71 23.25
CA ARG A 50 -30.67 11.45 23.03
C ARG A 50 -31.07 10.75 21.73
N LYS A 51 -32.37 10.64 21.46
CA LYS A 51 -32.88 10.05 20.20
C LYS A 51 -32.40 10.82 18.98
N ALA A 52 -32.46 12.13 19.01
CA ALA A 52 -32.04 13.01 17.93
C ALA A 52 -30.53 12.93 17.68
N VAL A 53 -29.70 12.81 18.73
CA VAL A 53 -28.25 12.58 18.61
C VAL A 53 -27.97 11.21 18.01
N LEU A 54 -28.68 10.17 18.42
CA LEU A 54 -28.55 8.82 17.88
C LEU A 54 -28.93 8.74 16.39
N ALA A 55 -29.92 9.51 15.98
CA ALA A 55 -30.37 9.63 14.59
C ALA A 55 -29.43 10.50 13.73
N GLY A 56 -28.52 11.26 14.35
CA GLY A 56 -27.65 12.20 13.66
C GLY A 56 -28.33 13.49 13.22
N GLU A 57 -29.44 13.82 13.80
CA GLU A 57 -30.24 15.02 13.52
C GLU A 57 -29.80 16.23 14.36
N LEU A 58 -29.34 15.99 15.59
CA LEU A 58 -28.78 17.00 16.48
C LEU A 58 -27.35 16.65 16.93
N PHE A 59 -26.50 17.64 17.05
CA PHE A 59 -25.11 17.53 17.46
C PHE A 59 -24.84 18.37 18.71
N PRO A 60 -24.67 17.78 19.91
CA PRO A 60 -24.41 18.52 21.13
C PRO A 60 -23.03 19.16 21.10
N VAL A 61 -22.94 20.43 21.36
CA VAL A 61 -21.70 21.20 21.52
C VAL A 61 -21.46 21.49 22.98
N LEU A 62 -20.30 21.09 23.50
CA LEU A 62 -19.90 21.25 24.88
C LEU A 62 -18.69 22.18 24.98
N PHE A 63 -18.68 23.04 26.00
CA PHE A 63 -17.58 23.94 26.30
C PHE A 63 -16.80 23.44 27.51
N GLY A 64 -15.48 23.46 27.42
CA GLY A 64 -14.63 23.07 28.53
C GLY A 64 -13.21 23.61 28.37
N ASP A 65 -12.44 23.56 29.46
CA ASP A 65 -11.02 23.89 29.47
C ASP A 65 -10.24 22.67 29.95
N ALA A 66 -9.64 21.97 28.97
CA ALA A 66 -8.90 20.74 29.23
C ALA A 66 -7.61 21.01 30.07
N TYR A 67 -7.01 22.18 29.92
CA TYR A 67 -5.80 22.52 30.67
C TYR A 67 -6.07 22.67 32.17
N ASN A 68 -7.17 23.32 32.52
CA ASN A 68 -7.57 23.52 33.91
C ASN A 68 -8.57 22.45 34.43
N ASN A 69 -8.82 21.40 33.63
CA ASN A 69 -9.77 20.33 33.94
C ASN A 69 -11.20 20.84 34.25
N VAL A 70 -11.63 21.89 33.54
CA VAL A 70 -13.00 22.44 33.69
C VAL A 70 -13.95 21.71 32.75
N ALA A 71 -15.08 21.26 33.27
CA ALA A 71 -16.15 20.56 32.56
C ALA A 71 -15.78 19.17 31.97
N ALA A 72 -14.67 18.56 32.36
CA ALA A 72 -14.33 17.19 31.96
C ALA A 72 -15.38 16.17 32.46
N ASP A 73 -15.91 16.37 33.66
CA ASP A 73 -17.02 15.58 34.22
C ASP A 73 -18.32 15.75 33.39
N ARG A 74 -18.56 16.91 32.83
CA ARG A 74 -19.72 17.19 31.95
C ARG A 74 -19.60 16.48 30.62
N LEU A 75 -18.37 16.44 30.02
CA LEU A 75 -18.09 15.69 28.81
C LEU A 75 -18.31 14.18 29.03
N LEU A 76 -17.82 13.61 30.13
CA LEU A 76 -18.04 12.20 30.48
C LEU A 76 -19.53 11.89 30.68
N ARG A 77 -20.26 12.78 31.34
CA ARG A 77 -21.72 12.63 31.54
C ARG A 77 -22.46 12.70 30.21
N ALA A 78 -22.15 13.67 29.36
CA ALA A 78 -22.75 13.78 28.02
C ALA A 78 -22.47 12.54 27.16
N ALA A 79 -21.27 11.97 27.21
CA ALA A 79 -20.94 10.70 26.53
C ALA A 79 -21.83 9.55 27.06
N ALA A 80 -22.01 9.44 28.38
CA ALA A 80 -22.88 8.42 28.99
C ALA A 80 -24.36 8.62 28.67
N ASP A 81 -24.82 9.87 28.60
CA ASP A 81 -26.23 10.21 28.39
C ASP A 81 -26.65 10.11 26.91
N PHE A 82 -25.76 10.48 25.97
CA PHE A 82 -26.14 10.68 24.56
C PHE A 82 -25.48 9.70 23.59
N PHE A 83 -24.33 9.07 23.91
CA PHE A 83 -23.70 8.15 22.97
C PHE A 83 -24.35 6.76 23.03
N PRO A 84 -24.51 6.08 21.86
CA PRO A 84 -25.09 4.76 21.83
C PRO A 84 -24.15 3.71 22.45
N SER A 85 -24.71 2.79 23.19
CA SER A 85 -24.02 1.53 23.47
C SER A 85 -23.98 0.65 22.19
N PRO A 86 -23.07 -0.30 22.06
CA PRO A 86 -23.07 -1.23 20.93
C PRO A 86 -24.40 -1.92 20.69
N ALA A 87 -25.14 -2.26 21.73
CA ALA A 87 -26.46 -2.89 21.64
C ALA A 87 -27.58 -1.96 21.14
N GLN A 88 -27.36 -0.65 21.19
CA GLN A 88 -28.30 0.39 20.70
C GLN A 88 -27.92 0.90 19.30
N SER A 89 -26.72 0.57 18.82
CA SER A 89 -26.30 0.92 17.48
C SER A 89 -27.09 0.11 16.45
N PRO A 90 -27.48 0.70 15.32
CA PRO A 90 -27.99 -0.09 14.21
C PRO A 90 -26.97 -1.16 13.82
N GLY A 91 -27.44 -2.37 13.52
CA GLY A 91 -26.56 -3.47 13.12
C GLY A 91 -25.67 -3.10 11.91
N LEU A 92 -24.53 -3.73 11.81
CA LEU A 92 -23.63 -3.55 10.66
C LEU A 92 -24.08 -4.45 9.50
N ASN A 93 -24.47 -3.85 8.38
CA ASN A 93 -24.77 -4.62 7.16
C ASN A 93 -23.47 -5.04 6.49
N ILE A 94 -23.36 -6.32 6.23
CA ILE A 94 -22.20 -6.94 5.56
C ILE A 94 -22.69 -7.90 4.48
N THR A 95 -21.81 -8.20 3.55
CA THR A 95 -22.05 -9.22 2.50
C THR A 95 -21.06 -10.36 2.71
N ASP A 96 -21.53 -11.59 2.73
CA ASP A 96 -20.66 -12.76 2.83
C ASP A 96 -19.97 -13.08 1.48
N ALA A 97 -19.08 -14.07 1.49
CA ALA A 97 -18.35 -14.48 0.29
C ALA A 97 -19.25 -15.03 -0.83
N ASP A 98 -20.47 -15.44 -0.49
CA ASP A 98 -21.46 -15.97 -1.44
C ASP A 98 -22.42 -14.88 -1.98
N GLY A 99 -22.26 -13.62 -1.51
CA GLY A 99 -23.04 -12.48 -1.93
C GLY A 99 -24.34 -12.26 -1.13
N ASN A 100 -24.56 -12.98 -0.02
CA ASN A 100 -25.73 -12.79 0.82
C ASN A 100 -25.52 -11.63 1.79
N GLU A 101 -26.55 -10.83 1.99
CA GLU A 101 -26.55 -9.74 2.95
C GLU A 101 -26.88 -10.25 4.37
N HIS A 102 -26.09 -9.84 5.33
CA HIS A 102 -26.27 -10.13 6.75
C HIS A 102 -26.23 -8.82 7.55
N THR A 103 -27.07 -8.75 8.60
CA THR A 103 -27.00 -7.66 9.56
C THR A 103 -26.42 -8.19 10.86
N LEU A 104 -25.22 -7.76 11.23
CA LEU A 104 -24.58 -8.12 12.49
C LEU A 104 -25.17 -7.27 13.61
N VAL A 105 -25.75 -7.92 14.59
CA VAL A 105 -26.24 -7.26 15.81
C VAL A 105 -25.22 -7.52 16.94
N ALA A 106 -25.00 -6.52 17.76
CA ALA A 106 -24.10 -6.63 18.91
C ALA A 106 -24.74 -7.46 20.03
N SER A 107 -24.75 -8.80 19.85
CA SER A 107 -25.23 -9.78 20.82
C SER A 107 -24.18 -10.86 21.05
N ALA A 108 -24.01 -11.32 22.29
CA ALA A 108 -23.11 -12.40 22.63
C ALA A 108 -23.59 -13.78 22.12
N GLU A 109 -24.87 -13.90 21.75
CA GLU A 109 -25.50 -15.13 21.28
C GLU A 109 -25.28 -15.35 19.77
N GLU A 110 -24.91 -14.29 19.04
CA GLU A 110 -24.61 -14.36 17.62
C GLU A 110 -23.26 -15.06 17.33
N PRO A 111 -23.05 -15.57 16.13
CA PRO A 111 -21.74 -16.06 15.72
C PRO A 111 -20.66 -14.99 15.84
N LEU A 112 -19.45 -15.38 16.26
CA LEU A 112 -18.33 -14.45 16.38
C LEU A 112 -18.07 -13.73 15.07
N ALA A 113 -18.02 -12.40 15.12
CA ALA A 113 -17.53 -11.51 14.10
C ALA A 113 -16.70 -10.41 14.77
N ALA A 114 -15.40 -10.42 14.53
CA ALA A 114 -14.48 -9.49 15.15
C ALA A 114 -13.48 -8.95 14.11
N PHE A 115 -13.02 -7.72 14.31
CA PHE A 115 -12.13 -7.02 13.39
C PHE A 115 -10.86 -6.58 14.08
N VAL A 116 -9.72 -6.91 13.49
CA VAL A 116 -8.40 -6.47 13.94
C VAL A 116 -8.11 -5.09 13.37
N PHE A 117 -8.30 -4.05 14.15
CA PHE A 117 -8.15 -2.69 13.68
C PHE A 117 -6.77 -2.08 13.89
N LYS A 118 -5.94 -2.74 14.73
CA LYS A 118 -4.58 -2.27 15.03
C LYS A 118 -3.71 -3.42 15.51
N THR A 119 -2.44 -3.42 15.10
CA THR A 119 -1.39 -4.28 15.65
C THR A 119 -0.28 -3.41 16.24
N VAL A 120 0.25 -3.79 17.39
CA VAL A 120 1.35 -3.09 18.07
C VAL A 120 2.37 -4.11 18.54
N GLY A 121 3.63 -3.92 18.17
CA GLY A 121 4.73 -4.71 18.70
C GLY A 121 5.24 -4.12 20.02
N GLU A 122 5.21 -4.90 21.07
CA GLU A 122 5.73 -4.50 22.38
C GLU A 122 6.95 -5.34 22.79
N GLN A 123 7.94 -4.66 23.42
CA GLN A 123 9.08 -5.35 23.97
C GLN A 123 8.62 -6.34 25.05
N HIS A 124 9.16 -7.57 25.04
CA HIS A 124 8.89 -8.66 25.98
C HIS A 124 7.53 -9.36 25.88
N VAL A 125 6.55 -8.82 25.15
CA VAL A 125 5.23 -9.44 24.98
C VAL A 125 5.06 -10.01 23.57
N GLY A 126 5.64 -9.35 22.58
CA GLY A 126 5.46 -9.62 21.16
C GLY A 126 4.34 -8.77 20.57
N GLU A 127 3.69 -9.27 19.56
CA GLU A 127 2.59 -8.57 18.90
C GLU A 127 1.29 -8.64 19.71
N LEU A 128 0.67 -7.47 19.86
CA LEU A 128 -0.67 -7.27 20.40
C LEU A 128 -1.61 -6.92 19.24
N SER A 129 -2.57 -7.78 18.95
CA SER A 129 -3.63 -7.52 17.99
C SER A 129 -4.84 -6.94 18.69
N TYR A 130 -5.13 -5.66 18.47
CA TYR A 130 -6.32 -4.99 19.00
C TYR A 130 -7.54 -5.36 18.16
N VAL A 131 -8.54 -5.90 18.82
CA VAL A 131 -9.72 -6.48 18.19
C VAL A 131 -10.98 -5.85 18.76
N ARG A 132 -11.88 -5.43 17.86
CA ARG A 132 -13.25 -5.08 18.22
C ARG A 132 -14.19 -6.23 17.87
N LEU A 133 -14.99 -6.65 18.83
CA LEU A 133 -16.03 -7.65 18.63
C LEU A 133 -17.32 -6.94 18.17
N TYR A 134 -17.81 -7.27 16.98
CA TYR A 134 -19.07 -6.76 16.45
C TYR A 134 -20.25 -7.67 16.81
N ALA A 135 -20.02 -8.98 16.89
CA ALA A 135 -21.03 -9.98 17.25
C ALA A 135 -20.35 -11.16 17.95
N GLY A 136 -21.12 -11.91 18.71
CA GLY A 136 -20.68 -13.13 19.37
C GLY A 136 -19.84 -12.92 20.61
N SER A 137 -19.12 -13.96 20.99
CA SER A 137 -18.17 -13.97 22.11
C SER A 137 -16.89 -14.68 21.72
N LEU A 138 -15.80 -14.35 22.42
CA LEU A 138 -14.46 -14.86 22.25
C LEU A 138 -13.93 -15.34 23.61
N ASN A 139 -13.49 -16.59 23.70
CA ASN A 139 -12.95 -17.13 24.95
C ASN A 139 -11.50 -17.58 24.79
N HIS A 140 -10.79 -17.60 25.88
CA HIS A 140 -9.45 -18.21 25.94
C HIS A 140 -9.53 -19.68 25.49
N GLY A 141 -8.67 -20.05 24.55
CA GLY A 141 -8.59 -21.40 24.01
C GLY A 141 -9.49 -21.71 22.82
N ASP A 142 -10.37 -20.78 22.43
CA ASP A 142 -11.22 -20.95 21.26
C ASP A 142 -10.39 -21.10 19.97
N GLU A 143 -10.89 -21.92 19.05
CA GLU A 143 -10.42 -21.96 17.67
C GLU A 143 -11.28 -21.06 16.81
N ILE A 144 -10.64 -20.08 16.19
CA ILE A 144 -11.27 -19.09 15.31
C ILE A 144 -10.75 -19.20 13.89
N ASN A 145 -11.51 -18.68 12.96
CA ASN A 145 -11.13 -18.57 11.56
C ASN A 145 -10.73 -17.14 11.23
N ASN A 146 -9.47 -16.92 10.81
CA ASN A 146 -9.07 -15.69 10.15
C ASN A 146 -9.50 -15.77 8.68
N VAL A 147 -10.63 -15.17 8.35
CA VAL A 147 -11.28 -15.27 7.03
C VAL A 147 -10.41 -14.62 5.97
N THR A 148 -9.84 -13.46 6.26
CA THR A 148 -8.98 -12.70 5.34
C THR A 148 -7.76 -13.50 4.90
N ARG A 149 -7.14 -14.23 5.82
CA ARG A 149 -5.94 -15.06 5.56
C ARG A 149 -6.26 -16.52 5.23
N ARG A 150 -7.51 -16.95 5.40
CA ARG A 150 -7.95 -18.35 5.26
C ARG A 150 -7.16 -19.31 6.18
N LYS A 151 -6.98 -18.90 7.42
CA LYS A 151 -6.22 -19.62 8.45
C LYS A 151 -7.06 -19.83 9.69
N THR A 152 -6.88 -20.97 10.34
CA THR A 152 -7.45 -21.22 11.67
C THR A 152 -6.39 -20.97 12.73
N GLU A 153 -6.71 -20.19 13.75
CA GLU A 153 -5.83 -19.88 14.87
C GLU A 153 -6.51 -20.17 16.20
N ARG A 154 -5.72 -20.42 17.21
CA ARG A 154 -6.20 -20.63 18.57
C ARG A 154 -5.96 -19.37 19.41
N ILE A 155 -7.01 -18.92 20.08
CA ILE A 155 -6.94 -17.78 20.99
C ILE A 155 -6.12 -18.12 22.23
N GLY A 156 -5.06 -17.35 22.43
CA GLY A 156 -4.26 -17.38 23.65
C GLY A 156 -4.83 -16.44 24.71
N GLN A 157 -3.96 -15.63 25.28
CA GLN A 157 -4.37 -14.64 26.30
C GLN A 157 -5.16 -13.49 25.67
N ILE A 158 -6.19 -13.07 26.37
CA ILE A 158 -7.04 -11.93 26.04
C ILE A 158 -6.81 -10.86 27.11
N PHE A 159 -6.48 -9.64 26.68
CA PHE A 159 -6.26 -8.52 27.58
C PHE A 159 -7.27 -7.40 27.34
N GLN A 160 -7.84 -6.91 28.41
CA GLN A 160 -8.48 -5.60 28.45
C GLN A 160 -7.40 -4.57 28.78
N LEU A 161 -7.35 -3.48 28.02
CA LEU A 161 -6.29 -2.48 28.10
C LEU A 161 -6.80 -1.15 28.59
N ASN A 162 -6.07 -0.54 29.51
CA ASN A 162 -6.27 0.84 29.95
C ASN A 162 -4.91 1.56 29.96
N GLY A 163 -4.57 2.22 28.86
CA GLY A 163 -3.25 2.77 28.64
C GLY A 163 -2.18 1.68 28.62
N HIS A 164 -1.25 1.73 29.58
CA HIS A 164 -0.21 0.69 29.77
C HIS A 164 -0.64 -0.46 30.69
N GLU A 165 -1.76 -0.29 31.41
CA GLU A 165 -2.27 -1.34 32.28
C GLU A 165 -2.96 -2.43 31.47
N ARG A 166 -2.69 -3.69 31.81
CA ARG A 166 -3.24 -4.89 31.18
C ARG A 166 -3.95 -5.73 32.20
N GLN A 167 -5.19 -6.02 31.96
CA GLN A 167 -5.95 -6.97 32.76
C GLN A 167 -6.27 -8.18 31.89
N GLU A 168 -5.76 -9.35 32.27
CA GLU A 168 -6.11 -10.60 31.61
C GLU A 168 -7.56 -10.97 31.93
N VAL A 169 -8.32 -11.27 30.86
CA VAL A 169 -9.71 -11.69 30.95
C VAL A 169 -9.89 -13.04 30.26
N GLN A 170 -10.86 -13.83 30.71
CA GLN A 170 -11.11 -15.16 30.16
C GLN A 170 -11.98 -15.10 28.90
N SER A 171 -12.77 -14.06 28.76
CA SER A 171 -13.69 -13.88 27.63
C SER A 171 -13.90 -12.41 27.31
N ALA A 172 -14.35 -12.16 26.08
CA ALA A 172 -14.83 -10.87 25.59
C ALA A 172 -16.13 -11.09 24.79
N THR A 173 -17.00 -10.08 24.74
CA THR A 173 -18.29 -10.17 24.09
C THR A 173 -18.49 -9.05 23.08
N ALA A 174 -19.52 -9.15 22.26
CA ALA A 174 -19.91 -8.13 21.29
C ALA A 174 -19.94 -6.73 21.91
N GLY A 175 -19.24 -5.78 21.27
CA GLY A 175 -19.02 -4.42 21.75
C GLY A 175 -17.69 -4.19 22.45
N ASP A 176 -17.03 -5.24 22.96
CA ASP A 176 -15.73 -5.12 23.64
C ASP A 176 -14.60 -4.82 22.63
N ILE A 177 -13.61 -4.09 23.12
CA ILE A 177 -12.31 -3.90 22.50
C ILE A 177 -11.27 -4.57 23.39
N VAL A 178 -10.57 -5.55 22.85
CA VAL A 178 -9.55 -6.33 23.58
C VAL A 178 -8.29 -6.48 22.76
N ALA A 179 -7.20 -6.89 23.40
CA ALA A 179 -5.96 -7.27 22.70
C ALA A 179 -5.74 -8.78 22.81
N LEU A 180 -5.46 -9.39 21.66
CA LEU A 180 -5.02 -10.78 21.54
C LEU A 180 -3.50 -10.82 21.43
N VAL A 181 -2.86 -11.80 22.10
CA VAL A 181 -1.41 -11.92 22.14
C VAL A 181 -0.95 -13.16 21.39
N LYS A 182 0.21 -13.03 20.73
CA LYS A 182 0.87 -14.15 20.05
C LYS A 182 0.06 -14.80 18.95
N MET A 183 -0.76 -14.02 18.26
CA MET A 183 -1.36 -14.44 17.02
C MET A 183 -0.28 -14.59 15.94
N LYS A 184 -0.38 -15.61 15.09
CA LYS A 184 0.68 -15.94 14.12
C LYS A 184 0.44 -15.34 12.73
N ASP A 185 -0.81 -15.41 12.28
CA ASP A 185 -1.23 -14.99 10.95
C ASP A 185 -2.29 -13.88 11.01
N THR A 186 -2.48 -13.25 12.17
CA THR A 186 -3.49 -12.22 12.39
C THR A 186 -2.86 -10.84 12.43
N HIS A 187 -3.25 -9.98 11.50
CA HIS A 187 -2.69 -8.64 11.26
C HIS A 187 -3.79 -7.59 11.18
N THR A 188 -3.41 -6.32 11.19
CA THR A 188 -4.33 -5.19 10.99
C THR A 188 -5.13 -5.34 9.71
N GLY A 189 -6.46 -5.11 9.79
CA GLY A 189 -7.39 -5.27 8.68
C GLY A 189 -7.99 -6.68 8.55
N ASN A 190 -7.62 -7.62 9.42
CA ASN A 190 -8.15 -8.98 9.33
C ASN A 190 -9.49 -9.14 10.04
N THR A 191 -10.35 -9.97 9.46
CA THR A 191 -11.62 -10.43 10.06
C THR A 191 -11.41 -11.77 10.75
N LEU A 192 -11.82 -11.85 12.00
CA LEU A 192 -11.87 -13.06 12.80
C LEU A 192 -13.33 -13.48 12.98
N SER A 193 -13.64 -14.74 12.70
CA SER A 193 -15.00 -15.29 12.78
C SER A 193 -15.00 -16.63 13.49
N ALA A 194 -16.22 -17.11 13.78
CA ALA A 194 -16.41 -18.45 14.32
C ALA A 194 -15.83 -19.51 13.36
N LYS A 195 -15.36 -20.63 13.91
CA LYS A 195 -14.84 -21.76 13.11
C LYS A 195 -15.87 -22.23 12.06
N GLY A 196 -15.45 -22.26 10.81
CA GLY A 196 -16.30 -22.65 9.69
C GLY A 196 -17.19 -21.55 9.12
N SER A 197 -17.16 -20.34 9.66
CA SER A 197 -17.83 -19.18 9.08
C SER A 197 -16.98 -18.53 7.99
N SER A 198 -17.64 -18.07 6.92
CA SER A 198 -17.04 -17.30 5.81
C SER A 198 -17.36 -15.79 5.91
N LEU A 199 -17.92 -15.34 7.02
CA LEU A 199 -18.35 -13.98 7.22
C LEU A 199 -17.15 -13.04 7.28
N GLN A 200 -17.10 -12.05 6.38
CA GLN A 200 -16.03 -11.06 6.26
C GLN A 200 -16.56 -9.68 6.51
N LEU A 201 -15.91 -8.95 7.41
CA LEU A 201 -16.19 -7.53 7.65
C LEU A 201 -15.57 -6.68 6.53
N PRO A 202 -16.13 -5.49 6.26
CA PRO A 202 -15.58 -4.58 5.25
C PRO A 202 -14.09 -4.31 5.48
N GLU A 203 -13.30 -4.37 4.42
CA GLU A 203 -11.87 -4.07 4.47
C GLU A 203 -11.63 -2.57 4.65
N VAL A 204 -10.63 -2.23 5.45
CA VAL A 204 -10.16 -0.85 5.54
C VAL A 204 -9.17 -0.61 4.41
N THR A 205 -9.50 0.35 3.54
CA THR A 205 -8.60 0.79 2.48
C THR A 205 -7.62 1.81 3.06
N PHE A 206 -6.35 1.46 3.08
CA PHE A 206 -5.28 2.38 3.44
C PHE A 206 -4.87 3.22 2.23
N PRO A 207 -4.47 4.49 2.43
CA PRO A 207 -4.03 5.32 1.32
C PRO A 207 -2.72 4.79 0.72
N ASP A 208 -2.60 4.84 -0.60
CA ASP A 208 -1.39 4.46 -1.30
C ASP A 208 -0.22 5.37 -0.93
N PRO A 209 1.01 4.82 -0.77
CA PRO A 209 2.19 5.62 -0.49
C PRO A 209 2.55 6.56 -1.66
N LEU A 210 2.90 7.80 -1.34
CA LEU A 210 3.14 8.87 -2.33
C LEU A 210 4.63 9.18 -2.54
N ILE A 211 5.48 8.87 -1.56
CA ILE A 211 6.93 9.13 -1.62
C ILE A 211 7.66 7.80 -1.56
N ARG A 212 8.71 7.66 -2.38
CA ARG A 212 9.56 6.47 -2.42
C ARG A 212 11.00 6.86 -2.15
N VAL A 213 11.69 6.08 -1.31
CA VAL A 213 13.12 6.21 -1.05
C VAL A 213 13.80 4.84 -1.09
N ALA A 214 15.00 4.79 -1.64
CA ALA A 214 15.88 3.64 -1.47
C ALA A 214 16.51 3.75 -0.08
N VAL A 215 16.56 2.65 0.66
CA VAL A 215 17.10 2.59 2.02
C VAL A 215 18.20 1.55 2.12
N THR A 216 19.29 1.92 2.81
CA THR A 216 20.40 1.03 3.13
C THR A 216 20.77 1.20 4.60
N ALA A 217 21.14 0.12 5.27
CA ALA A 217 21.62 0.22 6.62
C ALA A 217 22.97 0.98 6.65
N ARG A 218 23.11 1.98 7.54
CA ARG A 218 24.35 2.74 7.67
C ARG A 218 25.49 1.90 8.23
N GLU A 219 25.18 1.01 9.17
CA GLU A 219 26.14 0.08 9.74
C GLU A 219 26.31 -1.16 8.86
N LYS A 220 27.55 -1.55 8.61
CA LYS A 220 27.86 -2.79 7.90
C LYS A 220 27.29 -4.00 8.66
N GLY A 221 26.49 -4.83 7.97
CA GLY A 221 25.82 -6.00 8.58
C GLY A 221 24.52 -5.64 9.33
N GLY A 222 24.02 -4.39 9.19
CA GLY A 222 22.74 -3.94 9.74
C GLY A 222 21.52 -4.29 8.89
N GLU A 223 21.72 -4.83 7.69
CA GLU A 223 20.64 -5.07 6.71
C GLU A 223 19.55 -6.00 7.22
N GLU A 224 19.92 -7.10 7.88
CA GLU A 224 18.93 -8.05 8.43
C GLU A 224 18.07 -7.39 9.51
N ARG A 225 18.68 -6.59 10.39
CA ARG A 225 17.95 -5.85 11.44
C ARG A 225 17.04 -4.78 10.82
N MET A 226 17.53 -4.08 9.78
CA MET A 226 16.73 -3.11 9.04
C MET A 226 15.50 -3.77 8.40
N VAL A 227 15.70 -4.87 7.68
CA VAL A 227 14.62 -5.59 7.01
C VAL A 227 13.60 -6.10 8.02
N SER A 228 14.05 -6.77 9.07
CA SER A 228 13.18 -7.28 10.14
C SER A 228 12.43 -6.17 10.87
N GLY A 229 13.12 -5.06 11.19
CA GLY A 229 12.51 -3.92 11.87
C GLY A 229 11.45 -3.22 10.99
N LEU A 230 11.75 -2.98 9.72
CA LEU A 230 10.78 -2.38 8.79
C LEU A 230 9.58 -3.29 8.52
N GLN A 231 9.77 -4.61 8.46
CA GLN A 231 8.67 -5.57 8.35
C GLN A 231 7.75 -5.52 9.57
N GLN A 232 8.30 -5.48 10.78
CA GLN A 232 7.50 -5.36 12.00
C GLN A 232 6.75 -4.01 12.06
N LEU A 233 7.42 -2.91 11.72
CA LEU A 233 6.76 -1.59 11.67
C LEU A 233 5.63 -1.55 10.64
N ARG A 234 5.76 -2.26 9.52
CA ARG A 234 4.71 -2.37 8.50
C ARG A 234 3.47 -3.12 8.99
N GLU A 235 3.63 -4.12 9.85
CA GLU A 235 2.49 -4.80 10.49
C GLU A 235 1.69 -3.84 11.41
N GLU A 236 2.38 -2.86 12.00
CA GLU A 236 1.74 -1.84 12.84
C GLU A 236 1.12 -0.70 12.03
N ASP A 237 1.68 -0.41 10.87
CA ASP A 237 1.28 0.70 9.99
C ASP A 237 1.21 0.25 8.53
N PRO A 238 0.05 -0.23 8.08
CA PRO A 238 -0.15 -0.67 6.69
C PRO A 238 -0.11 0.46 5.65
N SER A 239 -0.04 1.72 6.06
CA SER A 239 -0.02 2.88 5.14
C SER A 239 1.34 3.15 4.51
N PHE A 240 2.38 2.38 4.87
CA PHE A 240 3.65 2.35 4.16
C PHE A 240 3.97 0.97 3.61
N SER A 241 4.82 0.91 2.60
CA SER A 241 5.31 -0.34 2.05
C SER A 241 6.83 -0.41 2.06
N PHE A 242 7.36 -1.62 2.28
CA PHE A 242 8.78 -1.90 2.23
C PHE A 242 9.02 -3.20 1.46
N ARG A 243 9.86 -3.16 0.44
CA ARG A 243 10.22 -4.34 -0.37
C ARG A 243 11.60 -4.20 -0.99
N PHE A 244 12.24 -5.32 -1.23
CA PHE A 244 13.37 -5.38 -2.15
C PHE A 244 12.85 -5.40 -3.58
N ASP A 245 13.30 -4.44 -4.38
CA ASP A 245 12.96 -4.35 -5.80
C ASP A 245 14.11 -4.98 -6.61
N GLY A 246 13.85 -6.14 -7.19
CA GLY A 246 14.84 -6.93 -7.91
C GLY A 246 15.28 -6.30 -9.25
N GLU A 247 14.42 -5.50 -9.91
CA GLU A 247 14.78 -4.83 -11.17
C GLU A 247 15.85 -3.75 -10.95
N ILE A 248 15.71 -2.97 -9.88
CA ILE A 248 16.67 -1.90 -9.53
C ILE A 248 17.69 -2.32 -8.47
N ARG A 249 17.56 -3.54 -7.93
CA ARG A 249 18.43 -4.11 -6.88
C ARG A 249 18.55 -3.19 -5.65
N GLN A 250 17.44 -2.63 -5.20
CA GLN A 250 17.38 -1.73 -4.04
C GLN A 250 16.26 -2.12 -3.10
N SER A 251 16.47 -1.93 -1.80
CA SER A 251 15.41 -1.92 -0.80
C SER A 251 14.68 -0.60 -0.90
N VAL A 252 13.40 -0.63 -1.25
CA VAL A 252 12.57 0.56 -1.43
C VAL A 252 11.52 0.62 -0.34
N LEU A 253 11.46 1.77 0.34
CA LEU A 253 10.43 2.14 1.29
C LEU A 253 9.57 3.21 0.64
N ALA A 254 8.24 3.04 0.71
CA ALA A 254 7.29 4.02 0.21
C ALA A 254 6.33 4.41 1.35
N ALA A 255 6.10 5.71 1.52
CA ALA A 255 5.35 6.30 2.63
C ALA A 255 4.45 7.46 2.17
N GLN A 256 3.58 7.95 3.06
CA GLN A 256 2.62 9.03 2.77
C GLN A 256 3.26 10.41 2.61
N GLY A 257 4.47 10.60 3.12
CA GLY A 257 5.18 11.89 3.06
C GLY A 257 6.47 11.88 3.87
N GLU A 258 7.21 12.99 3.82
CA GLU A 258 8.52 13.13 4.49
C GLU A 258 8.43 12.93 6.00
N LEU A 259 7.44 13.54 6.66
CA LEU A 259 7.22 13.37 8.10
C LEU A 259 6.91 11.90 8.47
N HIS A 260 6.21 11.19 7.59
CA HIS A 260 5.96 9.76 7.79
C HIS A 260 7.25 8.95 7.70
N LEU A 261 8.12 9.24 6.72
CA LEU A 261 9.45 8.63 6.61
C LEU A 261 10.29 8.88 7.88
N GLU A 262 10.35 10.12 8.34
CA GLU A 262 11.06 10.49 9.57
C GLU A 262 10.52 9.71 10.79
N THR A 263 9.21 9.56 10.89
CA THR A 263 8.57 8.80 11.97
C THR A 263 8.94 7.31 11.91
N ILE A 264 8.94 6.72 10.70
CA ILE A 264 9.35 5.33 10.50
C ILE A 264 10.82 5.15 10.89
N PHE A 265 11.71 6.02 10.43
CA PHE A 265 13.14 5.93 10.73
C PHE A 265 13.43 6.16 12.23
N LYS A 266 12.72 7.09 12.86
CA LYS A 266 12.81 7.29 14.31
C LYS A 266 12.41 6.03 15.07
N ARG A 267 11.29 5.41 14.72
CA ARG A 267 10.84 4.15 15.34
C ARG A 267 11.82 3.00 15.08
N LEU A 268 12.40 2.94 13.87
CA LEU A 268 13.41 1.94 13.51
C LEU A 268 14.66 2.09 14.40
N HIS A 269 15.13 3.33 14.59
CA HIS A 269 16.24 3.63 15.49
C HIS A 269 15.89 3.29 16.95
N ASP A 270 14.78 3.83 17.47
CA ASP A 270 14.44 3.74 18.88
C ASP A 270 14.18 2.30 19.35
N ARG A 271 13.64 1.44 18.48
CA ARG A 271 13.25 0.07 18.83
C ARG A 271 14.24 -0.99 18.39
N PHE A 272 14.92 -0.80 17.28
CA PHE A 272 15.79 -1.81 16.67
C PHE A 272 17.26 -1.38 16.63
N ASN A 273 17.57 -0.16 17.06
CA ASN A 273 18.90 0.44 17.03
C ASN A 273 19.52 0.36 15.63
N VAL A 274 18.76 0.78 14.60
CA VAL A 274 19.17 0.80 13.20
C VAL A 274 19.06 2.21 12.65
N GLU A 275 20.15 2.71 12.11
CA GLU A 275 20.20 3.92 11.30
C GLU A 275 20.25 3.56 9.82
N VAL A 276 19.59 4.37 8.98
CA VAL A 276 19.53 4.17 7.54
C VAL A 276 20.01 5.40 6.78
N ASP A 277 20.64 5.16 5.64
CA ASP A 277 20.89 6.17 4.62
C ASP A 277 19.82 6.06 3.54
N THR A 278 19.39 7.19 3.01
CA THR A 278 18.34 7.26 1.99
C THR A 278 18.86 7.86 0.70
N ALA A 279 18.38 7.34 -0.43
CA ALA A 279 18.64 7.87 -1.75
C ALA A 279 17.36 7.88 -2.60
N VAL A 280 17.37 8.63 -3.69
CA VAL A 280 16.32 8.52 -4.71
C VAL A 280 16.40 7.13 -5.33
N PRO A 281 15.29 6.36 -5.36
CA PRO A 281 15.30 5.03 -5.97
C PRO A 281 15.64 5.13 -7.45
N ARG A 282 16.40 4.17 -7.96
CA ARG A 282 16.61 4.05 -9.40
C ARG A 282 15.27 3.87 -10.11
N ILE A 283 15.18 4.37 -11.33
CA ILE A 283 13.99 4.15 -12.16
C ILE A 283 14.12 2.74 -12.79
N PRO A 284 13.08 1.91 -12.70
CA PRO A 284 13.07 0.60 -13.33
C PRO A 284 12.89 0.74 -14.85
N TYR A 285 13.94 1.19 -15.53
CA TYR A 285 13.97 1.21 -16.99
C TYR A 285 13.94 -0.22 -17.53
N ARG A 286 13.44 -0.40 -18.75
CA ARG A 286 13.49 -1.66 -19.49
C ARG A 286 14.09 -1.45 -20.85
N GLU A 287 14.67 -2.49 -21.43
CA GLU A 287 15.25 -2.45 -22.75
C GLU A 287 14.44 -3.28 -23.73
N THR A 288 14.37 -2.84 -24.97
CA THR A 288 13.71 -3.55 -26.06
C THR A 288 14.35 -3.22 -27.40
N ILE A 289 13.86 -3.80 -28.48
CA ILE A 289 14.33 -3.56 -29.83
C ILE A 289 13.22 -3.09 -30.75
N ARG A 290 13.57 -2.30 -31.79
CA ARG A 290 12.64 -1.81 -32.83
C ARG A 290 12.75 -2.57 -34.14
N GLY A 291 13.82 -3.31 -34.33
CA GLY A 291 14.11 -4.00 -35.59
C GLY A 291 14.55 -5.44 -35.38
N LYS A 292 14.66 -6.16 -36.49
CA LYS A 292 15.21 -7.50 -36.53
C LYS A 292 16.72 -7.45 -36.82
N ALA A 293 17.49 -8.31 -36.18
CA ALA A 293 18.90 -8.47 -36.48
C ALA A 293 19.37 -9.90 -36.19
N GLU A 294 20.40 -10.28 -36.85
CA GLU A 294 21.06 -11.60 -36.73
C GLU A 294 22.47 -11.45 -36.20
N SER A 295 22.88 -12.41 -35.42
CA SER A 295 24.27 -12.54 -34.98
C SER A 295 24.65 -13.99 -34.76
N GLN A 296 25.95 -14.23 -34.88
CA GLN A 296 26.53 -15.52 -34.61
C GLN A 296 27.78 -15.33 -33.74
N TYR A 297 27.89 -16.12 -32.69
CA TYR A 297 29.05 -16.06 -31.81
C TYR A 297 29.61 -17.46 -31.56
N ARG A 298 30.97 -17.55 -31.61
CA ARG A 298 31.70 -18.77 -31.34
C ARG A 298 32.51 -18.62 -30.06
N HIS A 299 32.13 -19.34 -29.04
CA HIS A 299 32.95 -19.50 -27.84
C HIS A 299 33.96 -20.61 -28.06
N LYS A 300 35.25 -20.26 -28.03
CA LYS A 300 36.35 -21.24 -28.12
C LYS A 300 37.42 -20.85 -27.10
N LYS A 301 37.70 -21.73 -26.14
CA LYS A 301 38.78 -21.55 -25.15
C LYS A 301 39.56 -22.86 -25.02
N GLN A 302 40.88 -22.77 -25.07
CA GLN A 302 41.78 -23.90 -24.97
C GLN A 302 42.91 -23.53 -24.00
N SER A 303 42.90 -24.13 -22.80
CA SER A 303 43.81 -23.78 -21.70
C SER A 303 44.49 -25.00 -21.08
N GLY A 304 44.87 -26.00 -21.94
CA GLY A 304 45.47 -27.26 -21.48
C GLY A 304 44.44 -28.24 -20.90
N GLY A 305 44.23 -29.39 -21.54
CA GLY A 305 43.21 -30.37 -21.22
C GLY A 305 41.99 -30.28 -22.13
N ARG A 306 40.76 -30.63 -21.63
CA ARG A 306 39.49 -30.53 -22.38
C ARG A 306 39.21 -29.07 -22.70
N GLY A 307 39.05 -28.74 -23.98
CA GLY A 307 38.70 -27.40 -24.44
C GLY A 307 37.24 -27.05 -24.18
N GLN A 308 36.85 -25.80 -24.45
CA GLN A 308 35.50 -25.31 -24.48
C GLN A 308 35.14 -24.89 -25.90
N PHE A 309 34.01 -25.37 -26.43
CA PHE A 309 33.56 -25.02 -27.76
C PHE A 309 32.01 -24.97 -27.81
N GLY A 310 31.47 -23.89 -28.33
CA GLY A 310 30.07 -23.74 -28.66
C GLY A 310 29.86 -22.59 -29.65
N GLU A 311 29.06 -22.78 -30.67
CA GLU A 311 28.71 -21.73 -31.63
C GLU A 311 27.22 -21.67 -31.77
N VAL A 312 26.67 -20.46 -31.64
CA VAL A 312 25.22 -20.20 -31.73
C VAL A 312 24.98 -19.08 -32.73
N ALA A 313 24.11 -19.34 -33.70
CA ALA A 313 23.59 -18.35 -34.63
C ALA A 313 22.08 -18.10 -34.28
N LEU A 314 21.75 -16.86 -34.07
CA LEU A 314 20.38 -16.45 -33.68
C LEU A 314 19.95 -15.15 -34.33
N ARG A 315 18.64 -14.94 -34.41
CA ARG A 315 18.06 -13.65 -34.73
C ARG A 315 17.15 -13.18 -33.60
N VAL A 316 17.10 -11.86 -33.41
CA VAL A 316 16.19 -11.19 -32.49
C VAL A 316 15.12 -10.49 -33.28
N GLU A 317 13.88 -10.56 -32.79
CA GLU A 317 12.71 -9.95 -33.42
C GLU A 317 11.92 -9.18 -32.35
N PRO A 318 11.44 -7.94 -32.65
CA PRO A 318 10.60 -7.21 -31.74
C PRO A 318 9.23 -7.88 -31.59
N ARG A 319 8.66 -7.81 -30.38
CA ARG A 319 7.29 -8.23 -30.07
C ARG A 319 6.42 -7.03 -29.71
N GLU A 320 5.12 -7.25 -29.61
CA GLU A 320 4.18 -6.24 -29.10
C GLU A 320 4.48 -5.91 -27.63
N ARG A 321 4.15 -4.68 -27.22
CA ARG A 321 4.36 -4.22 -25.85
C ARG A 321 3.60 -5.09 -24.84
N GLY A 322 4.31 -5.55 -23.82
CA GLY A 322 3.79 -6.44 -22.78
C GLY A 322 3.75 -7.92 -23.16
N ALA A 323 4.23 -8.29 -24.36
CA ALA A 323 4.26 -9.68 -24.80
C ALA A 323 5.43 -10.49 -24.18
N GLY A 324 6.39 -9.82 -23.54
CA GLY A 324 7.50 -10.44 -22.83
C GLY A 324 8.50 -11.16 -23.75
N PHE A 325 9.24 -12.10 -23.18
CA PHE A 325 10.26 -12.88 -23.89
C PHE A 325 9.66 -14.14 -24.54
N GLU A 326 10.15 -14.47 -25.74
CA GLU A 326 9.82 -15.72 -26.44
C GLU A 326 11.09 -16.36 -27.00
N PHE A 327 11.27 -17.63 -26.68
CA PHE A 327 12.32 -18.47 -27.27
C PHE A 327 11.77 -19.38 -28.37
N ARG A 328 12.41 -19.38 -29.55
CA ARG A 328 12.07 -20.29 -30.67
C ARG A 328 13.32 -21.05 -31.10
N ASN A 329 13.15 -22.36 -31.20
CA ASN A 329 14.19 -23.25 -31.73
C ASN A 329 13.87 -23.66 -33.17
N GLU A 330 14.65 -23.16 -34.15
CA GLU A 330 14.54 -23.49 -35.56
C GLU A 330 15.79 -24.26 -36.04
N VAL A 331 16.58 -24.85 -35.14
CA VAL A 331 17.78 -25.61 -35.49
C VAL A 331 17.44 -26.87 -36.26
N VAL A 332 18.00 -27.02 -37.45
CA VAL A 332 17.79 -28.17 -38.34
C VAL A 332 19.09 -28.98 -38.48
N GLY A 333 18.95 -30.30 -38.64
CA GLY A 333 20.10 -31.19 -38.93
C GLY A 333 21.05 -31.45 -37.75
N GLY A 334 20.68 -31.02 -36.51
CA GLY A 334 21.51 -31.32 -35.32
C GLY A 334 22.80 -30.51 -35.24
N SER A 335 22.87 -29.33 -35.88
CA SER A 335 24.04 -28.44 -35.81
C SER A 335 24.36 -28.04 -34.36
N ILE A 336 23.29 -27.86 -33.52
CA ILE A 336 23.35 -27.88 -32.07
C ILE A 336 22.67 -29.16 -31.60
N PRO A 337 23.31 -30.05 -30.88
CA PRO A 337 22.70 -31.24 -30.31
C PRO A 337 21.55 -30.84 -29.34
N THR A 338 20.45 -31.58 -29.41
CA THR A 338 19.21 -31.26 -28.67
C THR A 338 19.40 -31.12 -27.15
N ASN A 339 20.34 -31.86 -26.58
CA ASN A 339 20.70 -31.78 -25.15
C ASN A 339 21.33 -30.43 -24.74
N PHE A 340 21.83 -29.62 -25.68
CA PHE A 340 22.40 -28.29 -25.39
C PHE A 340 21.42 -27.13 -25.61
N ILE A 341 20.26 -27.38 -26.24
CA ILE A 341 19.25 -26.34 -26.46
C ILE A 341 18.74 -25.73 -25.12
N PRO A 342 18.51 -26.50 -24.06
CA PRO A 342 18.14 -25.90 -22.76
C PRO A 342 19.22 -24.99 -22.18
N ALA A 343 20.50 -25.29 -22.41
CA ALA A 343 21.61 -24.44 -21.98
C ALA A 343 21.66 -23.13 -22.78
N VAL A 344 21.38 -23.18 -24.09
CA VAL A 344 21.25 -21.99 -24.95
C VAL A 344 20.09 -21.10 -24.41
N GLU A 345 18.90 -21.66 -24.19
CA GLU A 345 17.75 -20.93 -23.66
C GLU A 345 18.04 -20.30 -22.31
N LYS A 346 18.66 -21.05 -21.40
CA LYS A 346 19.07 -20.52 -20.09
C LYS A 346 20.07 -19.37 -20.23
N GLY A 347 21.02 -19.45 -21.14
CA GLY A 347 21.98 -18.37 -21.43
C GLY A 347 21.30 -17.11 -21.96
N LEU A 348 20.26 -17.26 -22.77
CA LEU A 348 19.43 -16.16 -23.25
C LEU A 348 18.62 -15.55 -22.11
N GLN A 349 17.94 -16.35 -21.30
CA GLN A 349 17.15 -15.88 -20.16
C GLN A 349 17.98 -15.07 -19.16
N GLU A 350 19.18 -15.55 -18.80
CA GLU A 350 20.08 -14.79 -17.94
C GLU A 350 20.59 -13.49 -18.59
N SER A 351 20.69 -13.45 -19.92
CA SER A 351 21.09 -12.23 -20.65
C SER A 351 19.99 -11.16 -20.70
N LEU A 352 18.73 -11.51 -20.40
CA LEU A 352 17.64 -10.55 -20.32
C LEU A 352 17.73 -9.69 -19.05
N ASP A 353 18.36 -10.18 -17.99
CA ASP A 353 18.44 -9.46 -16.71
C ASP A 353 19.37 -8.24 -16.77
N GLU A 354 20.27 -8.18 -17.76
CA GLU A 354 21.23 -7.09 -17.96
C GLU A 354 21.35 -6.74 -19.43
N GLY A 355 20.46 -5.87 -19.90
CA GLY A 355 20.45 -5.38 -21.28
C GLY A 355 21.68 -4.53 -21.61
N PRO A 356 22.06 -4.46 -22.90
CA PRO A 356 23.32 -3.84 -23.32
C PRO A 356 23.31 -2.31 -23.37
N ILE A 357 22.16 -1.60 -23.19
CA ILE A 357 22.10 -0.14 -23.19
C ILE A 357 22.44 0.43 -21.80
N SER A 358 21.73 0.00 -20.79
CA SER A 358 21.79 0.55 -19.44
C SER A 358 21.89 -0.51 -18.35
N GLY A 359 21.98 -1.79 -18.72
CA GLY A 359 21.90 -2.90 -17.78
C GLY A 359 20.51 -3.16 -17.25
N SER A 360 19.48 -2.60 -17.90
CA SER A 360 18.07 -2.80 -17.51
C SER A 360 17.51 -4.08 -18.10
N HIS A 361 16.43 -4.61 -17.46
CA HIS A 361 15.81 -5.86 -17.92
C HIS A 361 15.25 -5.74 -19.35
N VAL A 362 15.54 -6.75 -20.19
CA VAL A 362 15.08 -6.78 -21.59
C VAL A 362 13.69 -7.40 -21.66
N VAL A 363 12.77 -6.73 -22.38
CA VAL A 363 11.38 -7.16 -22.58
C VAL A 363 10.97 -7.09 -24.05
N ASP A 364 9.89 -7.78 -24.38
CA ASP A 364 9.20 -7.72 -25.68
C ASP A 364 10.11 -8.09 -26.86
N VAL A 365 10.87 -9.17 -26.69
CA VAL A 365 11.83 -9.69 -27.67
C VAL A 365 11.59 -11.19 -27.88
N ALA A 366 11.50 -11.61 -29.15
CA ALA A 366 11.62 -13.01 -29.54
C ALA A 366 13.05 -13.30 -29.98
N VAL A 367 13.59 -14.42 -29.52
CA VAL A 367 14.92 -14.91 -29.93
C VAL A 367 14.74 -16.26 -30.63
N VAL A 368 15.18 -16.31 -31.87
CA VAL A 368 15.11 -17.50 -32.72
C VAL A 368 16.51 -18.03 -32.94
N VAL A 369 16.77 -19.20 -32.42
CA VAL A 369 18.05 -19.92 -32.67
C VAL A 369 17.84 -20.81 -33.87
N TYR A 370 18.61 -20.59 -34.91
CA TYR A 370 18.41 -21.31 -36.19
C TYR A 370 19.62 -22.15 -36.66
N ASP A 371 20.85 -21.88 -36.16
CA ASP A 371 22.01 -22.64 -36.50
C ASP A 371 23.10 -22.59 -35.40
N GLY A 372 24.13 -23.40 -35.52
CA GLY A 372 25.28 -23.40 -34.61
C GLY A 372 26.29 -24.47 -34.99
N LYS A 373 27.32 -24.64 -34.15
CA LYS A 373 28.29 -25.74 -34.31
C LYS A 373 28.68 -26.29 -32.95
N HIS A 374 28.90 -27.59 -32.92
CA HIS A 374 29.41 -28.29 -31.76
C HIS A 374 30.73 -29.02 -32.12
N HIS A 375 31.49 -29.34 -31.10
CA HIS A 375 32.73 -30.19 -31.21
C HIS A 375 32.51 -31.43 -30.36
N ALA A 376 32.79 -32.61 -30.92
CA ALA A 376 32.43 -33.89 -30.29
C ALA A 376 33.02 -34.09 -28.87
N VAL A 377 34.15 -33.42 -28.55
CA VAL A 377 34.85 -33.59 -27.27
C VAL A 377 34.78 -32.34 -26.40
N ASP A 378 34.89 -31.13 -27.01
CA ASP A 378 35.06 -29.88 -26.28
C ASP A 378 33.75 -29.11 -26.04
N SER A 379 32.62 -29.60 -26.55
CA SER A 379 31.31 -28.95 -26.30
C SER A 379 30.72 -29.34 -24.95
N ASP A 380 30.24 -28.35 -24.27
CA ASP A 380 29.51 -28.46 -23.00
C ASP A 380 28.41 -27.40 -22.89
N GLU A 381 27.53 -27.52 -21.85
CA GLU A 381 26.42 -26.60 -21.59
C GLU A 381 26.91 -25.17 -21.35
N VAL A 382 28.03 -24.99 -20.63
CA VAL A 382 28.60 -23.68 -20.31
C VAL A 382 29.04 -22.95 -21.57
N SER A 383 29.68 -23.67 -22.51
CA SER A 383 30.12 -23.09 -23.78
C SER A 383 28.96 -22.59 -24.64
N PHE A 384 27.87 -23.34 -24.71
CA PHE A 384 26.65 -22.91 -25.41
C PHE A 384 25.92 -21.77 -24.73
N LYS A 385 25.84 -21.78 -23.39
CA LYS A 385 25.30 -20.69 -22.60
C LYS A 385 26.06 -19.37 -22.89
N ILE A 386 27.37 -19.38 -22.82
CA ILE A 386 28.22 -18.21 -23.11
C ILE A 386 28.06 -17.79 -24.58
N ALA A 387 28.03 -18.73 -25.53
CA ALA A 387 27.88 -18.42 -26.94
C ALA A 387 26.54 -17.76 -27.24
N ALA A 388 25.47 -18.26 -26.64
CA ALA A 388 24.11 -17.68 -26.76
C ALA A 388 24.02 -16.25 -26.18
N ALA A 389 24.58 -16.01 -25.00
CA ALA A 389 24.60 -14.70 -24.37
C ALA A 389 25.33 -13.65 -25.22
N HIS A 390 26.50 -13.98 -25.76
CA HIS A 390 27.25 -13.07 -26.63
C HIS A 390 26.57 -12.85 -27.98
N ALA A 391 26.02 -13.88 -28.61
CA ALA A 391 25.28 -13.76 -29.86
C ALA A 391 24.03 -12.87 -29.68
N PHE A 392 23.34 -13.01 -28.56
CA PHE A 392 22.17 -12.18 -28.20
C PHE A 392 22.56 -10.71 -28.04
N ARG A 393 23.59 -10.40 -27.24
CA ARG A 393 24.07 -9.01 -27.05
C ARG A 393 24.45 -8.35 -28.39
N ASP A 394 25.18 -9.06 -29.25
CA ASP A 394 25.55 -8.53 -30.54
C ASP A 394 24.37 -8.31 -31.48
N ALA A 395 23.38 -9.22 -31.49
CA ALA A 395 22.16 -9.07 -32.27
C ALA A 395 21.31 -7.91 -31.74
N PHE A 396 21.18 -7.82 -30.43
CA PHE A 396 20.38 -6.79 -29.78
C PHE A 396 20.85 -5.37 -30.11
N VAL A 397 22.14 -5.11 -30.03
CA VAL A 397 22.76 -3.82 -30.39
C VAL A 397 22.47 -3.44 -31.85
N LYS A 398 22.48 -4.42 -32.77
CA LYS A 398 22.19 -4.22 -34.21
C LYS A 398 20.70 -4.01 -34.49
N ALA A 399 19.83 -4.45 -33.59
CA ALA A 399 18.35 -4.44 -33.73
C ALA A 399 17.68 -3.09 -33.42
N LYS A 400 18.41 -1.98 -33.41
CA LYS A 400 17.94 -0.65 -33.03
C LYS A 400 17.32 -0.65 -31.63
N PRO A 401 18.14 -0.84 -30.60
CA PRO A 401 17.67 -0.94 -29.25
C PRO A 401 17.01 0.35 -28.76
N ALA A 402 16.02 0.23 -27.87
CA ALA A 402 15.29 1.31 -27.24
C ALA A 402 15.16 1.09 -25.73
N LEU A 403 15.23 2.18 -24.98
CA LEU A 403 14.96 2.20 -23.54
C LEU A 403 13.50 2.55 -23.31
N LEU A 404 12.87 1.87 -22.36
CA LEU A 404 11.50 2.10 -21.91
C LEU A 404 11.51 2.67 -20.50
N GLU A 405 10.65 3.67 -20.26
CA GLU A 405 10.41 4.24 -18.94
C GLU A 405 8.99 3.94 -18.46
N PRO A 406 8.78 3.75 -17.14
CA PRO A 406 7.45 3.55 -16.60
C PRO A 406 6.67 4.87 -16.60
N ILE A 407 5.47 4.85 -17.20
CA ILE A 407 4.52 5.95 -17.22
C ILE A 407 3.46 5.68 -16.16
N TYR A 408 3.24 6.64 -15.31
CA TYR A 408 2.24 6.59 -14.24
C TYR A 408 1.01 7.42 -14.62
N HIS A 409 -0.15 6.84 -14.42
CA HIS A 409 -1.41 7.57 -14.38
C HIS A 409 -1.52 8.25 -13.02
N VAL A 410 -1.73 9.57 -13.03
CA VAL A 410 -1.77 10.41 -11.84
C VAL A 410 -3.09 11.15 -11.81
N THR A 411 -3.83 10.99 -10.72
CA THR A 411 -5.06 11.74 -10.44
C THR A 411 -4.76 12.77 -9.36
N ILE A 412 -4.97 14.05 -9.65
CA ILE A 412 -4.63 15.15 -8.74
C ILE A 412 -5.88 15.95 -8.43
N THR A 413 -6.15 16.14 -7.15
CA THR A 413 -7.29 16.92 -6.65
C THR A 413 -6.77 18.18 -5.97
N VAL A 414 -7.21 19.36 -6.48
CA VAL A 414 -6.82 20.68 -5.96
C VAL A 414 -7.99 21.64 -5.98
N PRO A 415 -8.04 22.67 -5.10
CA PRO A 415 -8.97 23.78 -5.28
C PRO A 415 -8.79 24.47 -6.62
N GLU A 416 -9.87 25.02 -7.20
CA GLU A 416 -9.88 25.65 -8.52
C GLU A 416 -8.80 26.73 -8.69
N GLU A 417 -8.50 27.50 -7.63
CA GLU A 417 -7.50 28.56 -7.63
C GLU A 417 -6.07 28.08 -8.00
N PHE A 418 -5.75 26.78 -7.79
CA PHE A 418 -4.43 26.19 -8.07
C PHE A 418 -4.38 25.38 -9.37
N LEU A 419 -5.50 25.22 -10.08
CA LEU A 419 -5.59 24.40 -11.28
C LEU A 419 -4.52 24.76 -12.33
N GLY A 420 -4.40 26.05 -12.64
CA GLY A 420 -3.47 26.51 -13.68
C GLY A 420 -2.00 26.28 -13.33
N GLU A 421 -1.61 26.50 -12.07
CA GLU A 421 -0.24 26.27 -11.61
C GLU A 421 0.13 24.78 -11.65
N VAL A 422 -0.77 23.93 -11.21
CA VAL A 422 -0.55 22.46 -11.20
C VAL A 422 -0.48 21.90 -12.62
N MET A 423 -1.34 22.34 -13.54
CA MET A 423 -1.28 21.94 -14.95
C MET A 423 0.03 22.38 -15.62
N GLY A 424 0.52 23.58 -15.30
CA GLY A 424 1.83 24.08 -15.75
C GLY A 424 2.99 23.24 -15.23
N ASP A 425 3.00 22.88 -13.94
CA ASP A 425 4.03 22.03 -13.34
C ASP A 425 4.02 20.62 -13.97
N LEU A 426 2.85 20.00 -14.17
CA LEU A 426 2.73 18.71 -14.85
C LEU A 426 3.30 18.73 -16.28
N THR A 427 3.01 19.78 -17.03
CA THR A 427 3.55 19.96 -18.38
C THR A 427 5.08 20.06 -18.36
N SER A 428 5.66 20.76 -17.37
CA SER A 428 7.11 20.87 -17.22
C SER A 428 7.77 19.53 -16.89
N ARG A 429 7.02 18.57 -16.31
CA ARG A 429 7.42 17.20 -15.97
C ARG A 429 7.15 16.19 -17.09
N ARG A 430 7.07 16.62 -18.33
CA ARG A 430 6.69 15.77 -19.48
C ARG A 430 5.33 15.09 -19.30
N GLY A 431 4.49 15.63 -18.41
CA GLY A 431 3.16 15.11 -18.12
C GLY A 431 2.20 15.40 -19.27
N ARG A 432 1.41 14.41 -19.66
CA ARG A 432 0.33 14.51 -20.63
C ARG A 432 -1.00 14.52 -19.89
N ILE A 433 -1.64 15.68 -19.84
CA ILE A 433 -2.97 15.81 -19.24
C ILE A 433 -4.00 15.16 -20.17
N SER A 434 -4.75 14.21 -19.61
CA SER A 434 -5.80 13.45 -20.33
C SER A 434 -7.19 14.00 -20.09
N GLY A 435 -7.44 14.67 -18.97
CA GLY A 435 -8.73 15.23 -18.62
C GLY A 435 -8.71 16.11 -17.38
N THR A 436 -9.78 16.89 -17.23
CA THR A 436 -10.09 17.63 -16.01
C THR A 436 -11.57 17.52 -15.72
N SER A 437 -11.94 17.41 -14.44
CA SER A 437 -13.34 17.39 -13.99
C SER A 437 -13.48 18.15 -12.68
N ALA A 438 -14.70 18.63 -12.39
CA ALA A 438 -15.00 19.29 -11.13
C ALA A 438 -15.59 18.28 -10.14
N ASP A 439 -15.16 18.35 -8.88
CA ASP A 439 -15.70 17.60 -7.76
C ASP A 439 -15.97 18.58 -6.60
N GLY A 440 -17.20 19.11 -6.55
CA GLY A 440 -17.59 20.15 -5.62
C GLY A 440 -16.76 21.43 -5.79
N HIS A 441 -15.98 21.78 -4.77
CA HIS A 441 -15.06 22.93 -4.79
C HIS A 441 -13.65 22.60 -5.27
N PHE A 442 -13.43 21.35 -5.67
CA PHE A 442 -12.15 20.85 -6.14
C PHE A 442 -12.19 20.59 -7.64
N GLN A 443 -11.01 20.67 -8.25
CA GLN A 443 -10.76 20.23 -9.62
C GLN A 443 -9.91 18.96 -9.58
N VAL A 444 -10.30 17.98 -10.35
CA VAL A 444 -9.58 16.73 -10.54
C VAL A 444 -8.88 16.75 -11.88
N ILE A 445 -7.58 16.54 -11.89
CA ILE A 445 -6.72 16.50 -13.07
C ILE A 445 -6.25 15.06 -13.25
N GLU A 446 -6.50 14.51 -14.45
CA GLU A 446 -5.97 13.22 -14.86
C GLU A 446 -4.79 13.43 -15.79
N ALA A 447 -3.66 12.82 -15.52
CA ALA A 447 -2.45 12.96 -16.34
C ALA A 447 -1.61 11.68 -16.36
N GLU A 448 -0.85 11.52 -17.43
CA GLU A 448 0.18 10.50 -17.59
C GLU A 448 1.55 11.15 -17.44
N VAL A 449 2.36 10.69 -16.49
CA VAL A 449 3.66 11.29 -16.17
C VAL A 449 4.72 10.20 -16.03
N PRO A 450 5.93 10.37 -16.61
CA PRO A 450 7.03 9.46 -16.38
C PRO A 450 7.43 9.42 -14.90
N LEU A 451 7.68 8.23 -14.35
CA LEU A 451 8.06 8.07 -12.94
C LEU A 451 9.31 8.89 -12.57
N ALA A 452 10.25 9.04 -13.50
CA ALA A 452 11.46 9.84 -13.30
C ALA A 452 11.18 11.31 -12.94
N GLU A 453 10.02 11.83 -13.37
CA GLU A 453 9.60 13.23 -13.13
C GLU A 453 8.74 13.37 -11.87
N MET A 454 8.38 12.25 -11.21
CA MET A 454 7.51 12.24 -10.03
C MET A 454 8.29 12.29 -8.70
N ASP A 455 9.61 12.39 -8.75
CA ASP A 455 10.39 12.54 -7.52
C ASP A 455 9.92 13.75 -6.71
N ARG A 456 9.63 13.53 -5.42
CA ARG A 456 9.11 14.54 -4.47
C ARG A 456 7.90 15.33 -4.95
N TYR A 457 7.11 14.80 -5.88
CA TYR A 457 5.95 15.49 -6.40
C TYR A 457 4.92 15.80 -5.29
N ALA A 458 4.70 14.89 -4.34
CA ALA A 458 3.82 15.12 -3.19
C ALA A 458 4.16 16.40 -2.41
N THR A 459 5.45 16.62 -2.14
CA THR A 459 5.95 17.82 -1.44
C THR A 459 5.76 19.07 -2.30
N ARG A 460 6.05 18.97 -3.60
CA ARG A 460 5.87 20.08 -4.54
C ARG A 460 4.41 20.47 -4.68
N LEU A 461 3.51 19.50 -4.83
CA LEU A 461 2.07 19.72 -4.93
C LEU A 461 1.52 20.42 -3.68
N ARG A 462 1.90 19.96 -2.48
CA ARG A 462 1.52 20.60 -1.22
C ARG A 462 2.02 22.05 -1.13
N SER A 463 3.24 22.31 -1.59
CA SER A 463 3.79 23.66 -1.60
C SER A 463 3.00 24.58 -2.54
N MET A 464 2.66 24.15 -3.76
CA MET A 464 1.88 24.93 -4.74
C MET A 464 0.45 25.16 -4.28
N SER A 465 -0.16 24.17 -3.64
CA SER A 465 -1.58 24.20 -3.23
C SER A 465 -1.80 24.61 -1.76
N GLN A 466 -0.80 25.16 -1.09
CA GLN A 466 -0.86 25.55 0.32
C GLN A 466 -1.33 24.37 1.24
N GLY A 467 -0.90 23.15 0.90
CA GLY A 467 -1.25 21.94 1.65
C GLY A 467 -2.57 21.29 1.27
N LYS A 468 -3.37 21.90 0.39
CA LYS A 468 -4.73 21.42 0.04
C LYS A 468 -4.73 20.38 -1.08
N GLY A 469 -3.66 20.28 -1.87
CA GLY A 469 -3.56 19.34 -2.99
C GLY A 469 -3.29 17.91 -2.56
N MET A 470 -3.98 16.98 -3.18
CA MET A 470 -3.79 15.54 -3.02
C MET A 470 -3.55 14.91 -4.40
N HIS A 471 -2.82 13.81 -4.43
CA HIS A 471 -2.72 13.00 -5.65
C HIS A 471 -2.68 11.51 -5.31
N THR A 472 -3.06 10.72 -6.28
CA THR A 472 -2.83 9.28 -6.33
C THR A 472 -2.09 8.95 -7.61
N GLN A 473 -1.37 7.82 -7.62
CA GLN A 473 -0.58 7.42 -8.77
C GLN A 473 -0.56 5.89 -8.90
N ARG A 474 -0.62 5.40 -10.14
CA ARG A 474 -0.50 3.98 -10.46
C ARG A 474 0.31 3.79 -11.73
N LEU A 475 1.04 2.69 -11.82
CA LEU A 475 1.72 2.32 -13.06
C LEU A 475 0.68 2.04 -14.15
N GLU A 476 0.79 2.73 -15.27
CA GLU A 476 -0.10 2.53 -16.42
C GLU A 476 0.55 1.63 -17.47
N ARG A 477 1.74 1.98 -17.94
CA ARG A 477 2.47 1.26 -18.97
C ARG A 477 3.94 1.64 -19.01
N TYR A 478 4.67 1.03 -19.94
CA TYR A 478 6.03 1.41 -20.30
C TYR A 478 6.04 2.02 -21.70
N ASP A 479 6.59 3.23 -21.84
CA ASP A 479 6.77 3.93 -23.11
C ASP A 479 8.25 4.19 -23.42
N GLU A 480 8.55 4.46 -24.70
CA GLU A 480 9.92 4.72 -25.11
C GLU A 480 10.43 6.06 -24.58
N VAL A 481 11.61 6.02 -24.01
CA VAL A 481 12.34 7.22 -23.57
C VAL A 481 12.74 8.06 -24.79
N PRO A 482 12.56 9.41 -24.75
CA PRO A 482 13.10 10.28 -25.79
C PRO A 482 14.59 10.06 -26.05
N HIS A 483 14.99 10.08 -27.30
CA HIS A 483 16.36 9.69 -27.72
C HIS A 483 17.47 10.41 -26.94
N ASP A 484 17.35 11.72 -26.75
CA ASP A 484 18.37 12.51 -26.04
C ASP A 484 18.51 12.08 -24.55
N LEU A 485 17.38 11.70 -23.93
CA LEU A 485 17.41 11.15 -22.57
C LEU A 485 17.96 9.73 -22.54
N GLN A 486 17.64 8.89 -23.52
CA GLN A 486 18.20 7.55 -23.63
C GLN A 486 19.73 7.58 -23.67
N VAL A 487 20.31 8.51 -24.45
CA VAL A 487 21.80 8.66 -24.52
C VAL A 487 22.37 9.00 -23.14
N ARG A 488 21.79 9.97 -22.44
CA ARG A 488 22.24 10.36 -21.09
C ARG A 488 22.14 9.23 -20.07
N ILE A 489 21.04 8.48 -20.10
CA ILE A 489 20.84 7.34 -19.19
C ILE A 489 21.87 6.25 -19.48
N ALA A 490 22.15 5.96 -20.74
CA ALA A 490 23.17 5.00 -21.15
C ALA A 490 24.58 5.41 -20.70
N GLU A 491 24.95 6.68 -20.85
CA GLU A 491 26.22 7.23 -20.38
C GLU A 491 26.37 7.15 -18.86
N GLN A 492 25.30 7.50 -18.13
CA GLN A 492 25.29 7.39 -16.67
C GLN A 492 25.45 5.94 -16.21
N ALA A 493 24.72 5.01 -16.81
CA ALA A 493 24.83 3.59 -16.49
C ALA A 493 26.23 3.03 -16.74
N ALA A 494 26.87 3.43 -17.84
CA ALA A 494 28.27 3.04 -18.14
C ALA A 494 29.25 3.60 -17.10
N SER A 495 29.05 4.84 -16.64
CA SER A 495 29.88 5.46 -15.59
C SER A 495 29.69 4.73 -14.24
N ASP A 496 28.46 4.40 -13.86
CA ASP A 496 28.15 3.70 -12.61
C ASP A 496 28.74 2.28 -12.61
N GLN A 497 28.70 1.58 -13.74
CA GLN A 497 29.34 0.26 -13.89
C GLN A 497 30.87 0.33 -13.79
N ALA A 498 31.49 1.37 -14.35
CA ALA A 498 32.92 1.58 -14.26
C ALA A 498 33.42 1.91 -12.84
N GLN A 499 32.57 2.54 -12.01
CA GLN A 499 32.89 2.82 -10.60
C GLN A 499 32.67 1.61 -9.69
N ALA A 500 31.84 0.66 -10.09
CA ALA A 500 31.53 -0.56 -9.31
C ALA A 500 32.50 -1.72 -9.60
N ALA A 501 33.28 -1.66 -10.70
CA ALA A 501 34.27 -2.65 -11.11
C ALA A 501 35.68 -2.34 -10.57
#